data_6fd8bae77906508d849141f0137f9ea7
#
_entry.id   6fd8bae77906508d849141f0137f9ea7
#
_cell.length_a   1.000
_cell.length_b   1.000
_cell.length_c   1.000
_cell.angle_alpha   90.00
_cell.angle_beta   90.00
_cell.angle_gamma   90.00
#
_symmetry.space_group_name_H-M   'P 1'
#
loop_
_entity.id
_entity.type
_entity.pdbx_description
1 polymer ?
#
loop_
_entity_poly.entity_id
_entity_poly.type
_entity_poly.pdbx_seq_one_letter_code
_entity_poly.pdbx_strand_id
1 'polypeptide(L)'
;MDPGDSNLSAEMAAARARYERSELLAISRALSSERDIHKLLDLILLKSRQITGADAGSVYVLETQDEGSEAQLIPLAGEPARATSVRPAQRRRSAALGQAHDDNTVLHFMLSQNDSMSVDFQELRLKVDESSIAGKAVLSGRPINIPDFAALATTDQGGLTHNRSFDQKTGYQARSMLTVPMLSAMGEVIGVVQLINKKREPASKLLGPADFDAQVVPFDRRAEEMALALASQAGVSLENAILYDEIRRLFEGFVDASVTAIESRDPTTSGHSRRVATLTVALAEKVDGITDGPLASVRFSRDELRQLEYAGVLHDFGKVGVRENILVKAKKLYDWQLAAVAMRFRYVRKAMEVEVLSRKLALLGAAATGANDRIAGLDAELAARLAGLDECWRLVQAANEPTVLDGPAQARLVEVAGMTYRDEDGSPQPYLTPEELAALQVARGSLTRDERLQIQSHVDHTIAFLRTIPWGRSLRGIPRIAGAHHELMDGSGYPKNLRGDTIPIEARMLTIADIFDALTAADRPYKAAVPVRRAVGIIESEVRAGKCDPQLFQVFVEAELWKRVM
;
A
#
# COMPACT_ATOMS: atom_id res chain seq x y z
N MET A 1 -67.07 -32.70 4.67
CA MET A 1 -65.91 -31.77 4.73
C MET A 1 -66.48 -30.36 4.75
N ASP A 2 -66.32 -29.69 5.85
CA ASP A 2 -66.90 -28.38 6.11
C ASP A 2 -66.18 -27.29 5.28
N PRO A 3 -66.87 -26.40 4.54
CA PRO A 3 -66.26 -25.36 3.70
C PRO A 3 -65.42 -24.35 4.52
N GLY A 4 -65.61 -24.31 5.87
CA GLY A 4 -64.87 -23.45 6.79
C GLY A 4 -63.42 -23.88 7.00
N ASP A 5 -63.11 -25.19 7.00
CA ASP A 5 -61.77 -25.72 7.25
C ASP A 5 -60.82 -25.54 6.03
N SER A 6 -61.36 -25.52 4.80
CA SER A 6 -60.57 -25.30 3.61
C SER A 6 -60.09 -23.83 3.45
N ASN A 7 -60.89 -22.89 3.92
CA ASN A 7 -60.58 -21.45 3.84
C ASN A 7 -59.53 -21.05 4.89
N LEU A 8 -59.63 -21.60 6.11
CA LEU A 8 -58.64 -21.38 7.20
C LEU A 8 -57.26 -21.95 6.82
N SER A 9 -57.24 -23.14 6.17
CA SER A 9 -56.01 -23.75 5.68
C SER A 9 -55.36 -22.96 4.55
N ALA A 10 -56.15 -22.36 3.65
CA ALA A 10 -55.65 -21.50 2.58
C ALA A 10 -55.10 -20.16 3.07
N GLU A 11 -55.77 -19.53 4.07
CA GLU A 11 -55.30 -18.31 4.71
C GLU A 11 -54.00 -18.52 5.51
N MET A 12 -53.90 -19.62 6.22
CA MET A 12 -52.65 -19.96 6.95
C MET A 12 -51.50 -20.24 5.97
N ALA A 13 -51.75 -20.93 4.88
CA ALA A 13 -50.77 -21.17 3.83
C ALA A 13 -50.30 -19.85 3.18
N ALA A 14 -51.23 -18.93 2.89
CA ALA A 14 -50.91 -17.61 2.32
C ALA A 14 -50.17 -16.70 3.33
N ALA A 15 -50.49 -16.76 4.60
CA ALA A 15 -49.78 -16.01 5.63
C ALA A 15 -48.34 -16.54 5.80
N ARG A 16 -48.17 -17.85 5.79
CA ARG A 16 -46.85 -18.49 5.86
C ARG A 16 -45.98 -18.19 4.64
N ALA A 17 -46.54 -18.20 3.43
CA ALA A 17 -45.83 -17.83 2.20
C ALA A 17 -45.38 -16.36 2.19
N ARG A 18 -46.23 -15.46 2.76
CA ARG A 18 -45.88 -14.04 2.93
C ARG A 18 -44.72 -13.85 3.91
N TYR A 19 -44.74 -14.54 5.04
CA TYR A 19 -43.68 -14.52 6.03
C TYR A 19 -42.35 -15.00 5.43
N GLU A 20 -42.33 -16.15 4.77
CA GLU A 20 -41.13 -16.72 4.13
C GLU A 20 -40.54 -15.81 3.05
N ARG A 21 -41.41 -15.19 2.24
CA ARG A 21 -40.97 -14.20 1.24
C ARG A 21 -40.33 -12.98 1.91
N SER A 22 -40.88 -12.50 3.03
CA SER A 22 -40.32 -11.40 3.80
C SER A 22 -38.96 -11.75 4.38
N GLU A 23 -38.84 -12.95 4.96
CA GLU A 23 -37.58 -13.47 5.50
C GLU A 23 -36.50 -13.62 4.42
N LEU A 24 -36.81 -14.21 3.28
CA LEU A 24 -35.88 -14.34 2.17
C LEU A 24 -35.40 -12.98 1.66
N LEU A 25 -36.27 -11.98 1.57
CA LEU A 25 -35.88 -10.61 1.17
C LEU A 25 -34.99 -9.96 2.22
N ALA A 26 -35.24 -10.16 3.53
CA ALA A 26 -34.41 -9.64 4.61
C ALA A 26 -33.01 -10.30 4.58
N ILE A 27 -32.97 -11.63 4.40
CA ILE A 27 -31.71 -12.36 4.27
C ILE A 27 -30.94 -11.92 3.03
N SER A 28 -31.59 -11.80 1.88
CA SER A 28 -30.95 -11.32 0.64
C SER A 28 -30.30 -9.94 0.81
N ARG A 29 -30.98 -9.01 1.48
CA ARG A 29 -30.41 -7.68 1.79
C ARG A 29 -29.19 -7.78 2.70
N ALA A 30 -29.28 -8.60 3.77
CA ALA A 30 -28.17 -8.80 4.69
C ALA A 30 -26.94 -9.40 4.02
N LEU A 31 -27.14 -10.45 3.19
CA LEU A 31 -26.06 -11.06 2.41
C LEU A 31 -25.44 -10.09 1.41
N SER A 32 -26.24 -9.28 0.73
CA SER A 32 -25.73 -8.31 -0.26
C SER A 32 -24.98 -7.12 0.36
N SER A 33 -25.20 -6.84 1.65
CA SER A 33 -24.54 -5.72 2.34
C SER A 33 -23.23 -6.12 3.04
N GLU A 34 -23.03 -7.40 3.34
CA GLU A 34 -21.81 -7.89 3.98
C GLU A 34 -20.68 -8.05 2.95
N ARG A 35 -19.51 -7.53 3.28
CA ARG A 35 -18.31 -7.58 2.42
C ARG A 35 -17.17 -8.41 3.00
N ASP A 36 -17.23 -8.70 4.28
CA ASP A 36 -16.29 -9.60 4.93
C ASP A 36 -16.71 -11.04 4.62
N ILE A 37 -15.83 -11.78 3.94
CA ILE A 37 -16.10 -13.14 3.48
C ILE A 37 -16.45 -14.07 4.64
N HIS A 38 -15.74 -13.98 5.78
CA HIS A 38 -15.99 -14.86 6.92
C HIS A 38 -17.35 -14.57 7.55
N LYS A 39 -17.70 -13.30 7.75
CA LYS A 39 -19.01 -12.90 8.28
C LYS A 39 -20.14 -13.26 7.32
N LEU A 40 -19.88 -13.11 6.02
CA LEU A 40 -20.84 -13.49 4.98
C LEU A 40 -21.11 -14.99 5.02
N LEU A 41 -20.08 -15.83 5.07
CA LEU A 41 -20.22 -17.30 5.13
C LEU A 41 -20.92 -17.74 6.42
N ASP A 42 -20.59 -17.11 7.57
CA ASP A 42 -21.26 -17.38 8.85
C ASP A 42 -22.75 -17.05 8.77
N LEU A 43 -23.11 -15.92 8.18
CA LEU A 43 -24.49 -15.51 7.97
C LEU A 43 -25.23 -16.44 7.00
N ILE A 44 -24.58 -16.86 5.90
CA ILE A 44 -25.13 -17.82 4.92
C ILE A 44 -25.51 -19.12 5.65
N LEU A 45 -24.58 -19.67 6.43
CA LEU A 45 -24.81 -20.94 7.10
C LEU A 45 -25.89 -20.83 8.17
N LEU A 46 -25.83 -19.79 9.00
CA LEU A 46 -26.83 -19.53 10.03
C LEU A 46 -28.24 -19.43 9.44
N LYS A 47 -28.40 -18.66 8.36
CA LYS A 47 -29.72 -18.47 7.75
C LYS A 47 -30.22 -19.70 7.03
N SER A 48 -29.32 -20.45 6.39
CA SER A 48 -29.67 -21.73 5.75
C SER A 48 -30.14 -22.76 6.75
N ARG A 49 -29.48 -22.86 7.91
CA ARG A 49 -29.90 -23.74 9.02
C ARG A 49 -31.25 -23.31 9.60
N GLN A 50 -31.43 -22.04 9.90
CA GLN A 50 -32.68 -21.50 10.48
C GLN A 50 -33.90 -21.78 9.59
N ILE A 51 -33.77 -21.54 8.27
CA ILE A 51 -34.90 -21.66 7.36
C ILE A 51 -35.27 -23.11 7.03
N THR A 52 -34.30 -24.02 7.08
CA THR A 52 -34.49 -25.44 6.81
C THR A 52 -34.76 -26.29 8.04
N GLY A 53 -34.47 -25.75 9.23
CA GLY A 53 -34.54 -26.46 10.50
C GLY A 53 -33.37 -27.42 10.72
N ALA A 54 -32.23 -27.23 10.06
CA ALA A 54 -31.04 -28.05 10.24
C ALA A 54 -30.36 -27.79 11.59
N ASP A 55 -29.95 -28.86 12.30
CA ASP A 55 -29.24 -28.76 13.57
C ASP A 55 -27.79 -28.32 13.40
N ALA A 56 -27.14 -28.79 12.36
CA ALA A 56 -25.76 -28.44 12.03
C ALA A 56 -25.57 -28.16 10.53
N GLY A 57 -24.43 -27.60 10.21
CA GLY A 57 -24.02 -27.43 8.80
C GLY A 57 -22.59 -26.96 8.68
N SER A 58 -22.11 -26.97 7.45
CA SER A 58 -20.78 -26.51 7.06
C SER A 58 -20.80 -25.82 5.70
N VAL A 59 -19.82 -24.94 5.49
CA VAL A 59 -19.61 -24.25 4.20
C VAL A 59 -18.22 -24.55 3.70
N TYR A 60 -18.16 -24.86 2.40
CA TYR A 60 -16.94 -25.08 1.65
C TYR A 60 -16.86 -24.09 0.50
N VAL A 61 -15.68 -23.59 0.19
CA VAL A 61 -15.41 -22.71 -0.95
C VAL A 61 -14.43 -23.42 -1.89
N LEU A 62 -14.61 -23.27 -3.19
CA LEU A 62 -13.71 -23.82 -4.19
C LEU A 62 -12.46 -22.95 -4.29
N GLU A 63 -11.28 -23.57 -4.18
CA GLU A 63 -9.97 -22.96 -4.36
C GLU A 63 -9.16 -23.73 -5.40
N THR A 64 -8.33 -22.99 -6.18
CA THR A 64 -7.29 -23.62 -7.02
C THR A 64 -5.97 -23.60 -6.26
N GLN A 65 -5.30 -24.74 -6.16
CA GLN A 65 -3.95 -24.80 -5.62
C GLN A 65 -2.96 -24.37 -6.72
N ASP A 66 -2.33 -23.22 -6.56
CA ASP A 66 -1.17 -22.85 -7.37
C ASP A 66 0.09 -23.57 -6.85
N GLU A 67 0.66 -24.46 -7.64
CA GLU A 67 2.00 -24.99 -7.40
C GLU A 67 3.01 -23.86 -7.55
N GLY A 68 3.48 -23.31 -6.42
CA GLY A 68 4.69 -22.49 -6.39
C GLY A 68 4.58 -21.01 -6.09
N SER A 69 3.54 -20.51 -5.46
CA SER A 69 3.49 -19.12 -4.98
C SER A 69 3.39 -19.04 -3.45
N GLU A 70 4.46 -19.41 -2.74
CA GLU A 70 4.79 -18.79 -1.46
C GLU A 70 5.41 -17.40 -1.72
N ALA A 71 4.62 -16.47 -2.17
CA ALA A 71 4.94 -15.07 -1.99
C ALA A 71 4.72 -14.77 -0.50
N GLN A 72 5.81 -14.80 0.27
CA GLN A 72 5.88 -14.22 1.61
C GLN A 72 5.51 -12.74 1.47
N LEU A 73 4.23 -12.43 1.66
CA LEU A 73 3.81 -11.08 1.98
C LEU A 73 4.38 -10.77 3.36
N ILE A 74 5.35 -9.88 3.41
CA ILE A 74 5.88 -9.32 4.67
C ILE A 74 4.69 -8.69 5.39
N PRO A 75 4.31 -9.15 6.61
CA PRO A 75 3.19 -8.57 7.33
C PRO A 75 3.55 -7.12 7.68
N LEU A 76 2.64 -6.19 7.41
CA LEU A 76 2.71 -4.85 7.95
C LEU A 76 2.75 -4.96 9.48
N ALA A 77 3.74 -4.33 10.10
CA ALA A 77 3.95 -4.35 11.54
C ALA A 77 2.71 -3.81 12.26
N GLY A 78 2.03 -4.67 13.03
CA GLY A 78 0.94 -4.28 13.93
C GLY A 78 -0.42 -4.96 13.70
N GLU A 79 -0.61 -5.78 12.67
CA GLU A 79 -1.84 -6.57 12.54
C GLU A 79 -1.66 -7.99 13.12
N PRO A 80 -2.68 -8.50 13.88
CA PRO A 80 -2.70 -9.92 14.25
C PRO A 80 -2.71 -10.76 12.98
N ALA A 81 -2.03 -11.90 12.99
CA ALA A 81 -1.93 -12.83 11.87
C ALA A 81 -3.30 -13.01 11.22
N ARG A 82 -3.47 -12.49 10.01
CA ARG A 82 -4.71 -12.65 9.25
C ARG A 82 -4.89 -14.12 8.94
N ALA A 83 -6.07 -14.63 9.31
CA ALA A 83 -6.53 -15.93 8.87
C ALA A 83 -6.30 -16.09 7.37
N THR A 84 -5.84 -17.26 6.98
CA THR A 84 -5.53 -17.68 5.62
C THR A 84 -6.48 -17.08 4.58
N SER A 85 -5.91 -16.32 3.65
CA SER A 85 -6.66 -15.68 2.59
C SER A 85 -7.26 -16.72 1.65
N VAL A 86 -8.59 -16.70 1.53
CA VAL A 86 -9.30 -17.46 0.49
C VAL A 86 -8.79 -17.00 -0.87
N ARG A 87 -8.09 -17.87 -1.62
CA ARG A 87 -7.76 -17.65 -3.02
C ARG A 87 -8.83 -18.34 -3.85
N PRO A 88 -9.73 -17.61 -4.52
CA PRO A 88 -10.66 -18.22 -5.44
C PRO A 88 -9.90 -18.81 -6.64
N ALA A 89 -10.43 -19.89 -7.18
CA ALA A 89 -9.92 -20.51 -8.39
C ALA A 89 -9.75 -19.47 -9.51
N GLN A 90 -8.54 -19.33 -10.05
CA GLN A 90 -8.32 -18.43 -11.18
C GLN A 90 -9.21 -18.85 -12.35
N ARG A 91 -10.07 -17.94 -12.80
CA ARG A 91 -10.98 -18.17 -13.93
C ARG A 91 -10.18 -18.47 -15.19
N ARG A 92 -10.03 -19.74 -15.56
CA ARG A 92 -9.89 -20.10 -16.96
C ARG A 92 -11.27 -20.00 -17.59
N ARG A 93 -11.41 -19.14 -18.60
CA ARG A 93 -12.63 -18.98 -19.40
C ARG A 93 -13.11 -20.33 -19.87
N SER A 94 -14.42 -20.61 -19.64
CA SER A 94 -15.20 -21.67 -20.26
C SER A 94 -15.03 -23.07 -19.67
N ALA A 95 -15.84 -23.36 -18.66
CA ALA A 95 -16.36 -24.71 -18.51
C ALA A 95 -17.88 -24.63 -18.42
N ALA A 96 -18.56 -24.98 -19.51
CA ALA A 96 -19.97 -25.29 -19.48
C ALA A 96 -20.20 -26.44 -18.48
N LEU A 97 -21.37 -26.46 -17.82
CA LEU A 97 -21.81 -27.54 -16.94
C LEU A 97 -21.35 -28.90 -17.47
N GLY A 98 -20.43 -29.58 -16.76
CA GLY A 98 -19.97 -30.93 -17.12
C GLY A 98 -18.51 -31.06 -17.60
N GLN A 99 -17.67 -30.02 -17.58
CA GLN A 99 -16.23 -30.16 -17.89
C GLN A 99 -15.41 -30.43 -16.62
N ALA A 100 -14.42 -31.33 -16.76
CA ALA A 100 -13.52 -31.75 -15.70
C ALA A 100 -12.90 -30.55 -14.98
N HIS A 101 -13.09 -30.47 -13.65
CA HIS A 101 -12.32 -29.60 -12.81
C HIS A 101 -10.84 -29.97 -12.93
N ASP A 102 -9.98 -28.96 -13.02
CA ASP A 102 -8.53 -29.12 -13.02
C ASP A 102 -8.12 -29.94 -11.78
N ASP A 103 -7.17 -30.88 -11.91
CA ASP A 103 -6.68 -31.74 -10.82
C ASP A 103 -6.20 -30.93 -9.58
N ASN A 104 -6.03 -29.61 -9.74
CA ASN A 104 -5.62 -28.65 -8.72
C ASN A 104 -6.79 -27.95 -7.98
N THR A 105 -8.05 -28.30 -8.24
CA THR A 105 -9.20 -27.68 -7.56
C THR A 105 -9.56 -28.45 -6.29
N VAL A 106 -9.66 -27.74 -5.18
CA VAL A 106 -10.04 -28.32 -3.87
C VAL A 106 -11.19 -27.56 -3.25
N LEU A 107 -11.96 -28.26 -2.43
CA LEU A 107 -12.95 -27.67 -1.54
C LEU A 107 -12.29 -27.34 -0.20
N HIS A 108 -12.16 -26.06 0.09
CA HIS A 108 -11.66 -25.57 1.36
C HIS A 108 -12.81 -25.45 2.36
N PHE A 109 -12.71 -26.14 3.48
CA PHE A 109 -13.65 -26.02 4.59
C PHE A 109 -13.46 -24.67 5.29
N MET A 110 -14.49 -23.84 5.28
CA MET A 110 -14.42 -22.49 5.80
C MET A 110 -14.93 -22.37 7.23
N LEU A 111 -16.07 -22.98 7.51
CA LEU A 111 -16.67 -22.92 8.85
C LEU A 111 -17.76 -24.00 9.01
N SER A 112 -18.10 -24.26 10.27
CA SER A 112 -19.28 -25.04 10.64
C SER A 112 -20.03 -24.38 11.79
N GLN A 113 -21.31 -24.71 11.88
CA GLN A 113 -22.17 -24.35 12.99
C GLN A 113 -22.96 -25.58 13.44
N ASN A 114 -23.18 -25.68 14.75
CA ASN A 114 -23.99 -26.76 15.35
C ASN A 114 -24.74 -26.21 16.57
N ASP A 115 -26.07 -26.48 16.65
CA ASP A 115 -26.90 -26.02 17.76
C ASP A 115 -26.76 -26.89 19.01
N SER A 116 -26.48 -28.17 18.80
CA SER A 116 -26.53 -29.19 19.85
C SER A 116 -25.19 -29.38 20.56
N MET A 117 -24.06 -29.11 19.89
CA MET A 117 -22.72 -29.28 20.46
C MET A 117 -21.73 -28.25 19.96
N SER A 118 -20.72 -27.96 20.77
CA SER A 118 -19.57 -27.16 20.32
C SER A 118 -18.51 -28.09 19.72
N VAL A 119 -18.08 -27.84 18.50
CA VAL A 119 -17.07 -28.63 17.81
C VAL A 119 -15.99 -27.71 17.30
N ASP A 120 -14.75 -27.92 17.75
CA ASP A 120 -13.57 -27.29 17.17
C ASP A 120 -13.20 -28.05 15.90
N PHE A 121 -13.39 -27.40 14.76
CA PHE A 121 -12.99 -27.95 13.47
C PHE A 121 -11.58 -27.49 13.10
N GLN A 122 -10.75 -28.44 12.67
CA GLN A 122 -9.48 -28.13 12.02
C GLN A 122 -9.74 -27.84 10.54
N GLU A 123 -8.94 -26.94 9.98
CA GLU A 123 -8.93 -26.62 8.56
C GLU A 123 -8.79 -27.92 7.73
N LEU A 124 -9.74 -28.17 6.84
CA LEU A 124 -9.79 -29.38 6.03
C LEU A 124 -9.92 -28.99 4.54
N ARG A 125 -9.07 -29.59 3.71
CA ARG A 125 -9.17 -29.48 2.26
C ARG A 125 -9.60 -30.81 1.68
N LEU A 126 -10.70 -30.80 0.92
CA LEU A 126 -11.25 -31.97 0.28
C LEU A 126 -10.99 -31.91 -1.23
N LYS A 127 -10.65 -33.04 -1.83
CA LYS A 127 -10.61 -33.14 -3.30
C LYS A 127 -12.00 -33.02 -3.88
N VAL A 128 -12.10 -32.43 -5.07
CA VAL A 128 -13.34 -32.37 -5.84
C VAL A 128 -13.46 -33.65 -6.65
N ASP A 129 -14.06 -34.67 -6.04
CA ASP A 129 -14.30 -35.97 -6.65
C ASP A 129 -15.67 -36.53 -6.26
N GLU A 130 -16.04 -37.68 -6.86
CA GLU A 130 -17.32 -38.35 -6.59
C GLU A 130 -17.34 -39.09 -5.23
N SER A 131 -16.23 -39.21 -4.54
CA SER A 131 -16.13 -39.95 -3.27
C SER A 131 -16.77 -39.20 -2.11
N SER A 132 -16.81 -37.85 -2.17
CA SER A 132 -17.43 -37.01 -1.17
C SER A 132 -18.77 -36.41 -1.66
N ILE A 133 -19.72 -36.25 -0.72
CA ILE A 133 -21.04 -35.66 -1.04
C ILE A 133 -20.86 -34.21 -1.52
N ALA A 134 -19.95 -33.45 -0.91
CA ALA A 134 -19.63 -32.08 -1.30
C ALA A 134 -19.00 -32.04 -2.70
N GLY A 135 -18.02 -32.93 -2.99
CA GLY A 135 -17.39 -33.02 -4.31
C GLY A 135 -18.40 -33.39 -5.40
N LYS A 136 -19.28 -34.35 -5.12
CA LYS A 136 -20.34 -34.73 -6.07
C LYS A 136 -21.35 -33.61 -6.33
N ALA A 137 -21.68 -32.80 -5.30
CA ALA A 137 -22.53 -31.63 -5.49
C ALA A 137 -21.86 -30.57 -6.37
N VAL A 138 -20.53 -30.39 -6.25
CA VAL A 138 -19.74 -29.52 -7.14
C VAL A 138 -19.76 -30.03 -8.57
N LEU A 139 -19.42 -31.31 -8.79
CA LEU A 139 -19.34 -31.90 -10.11
C LEU A 139 -20.69 -31.94 -10.86
N SER A 140 -21.78 -32.19 -10.12
CA SER A 140 -23.13 -32.23 -10.73
C SER A 140 -23.76 -30.83 -10.88
N GLY A 141 -23.32 -29.84 -10.10
CA GLY A 141 -23.99 -28.54 -10.00
C GLY A 141 -25.43 -28.63 -9.49
N ARG A 142 -25.81 -29.73 -8.82
CA ARG A 142 -27.16 -30.02 -8.36
C ARG A 142 -27.18 -30.31 -6.86
N PRO A 143 -28.30 -30.05 -6.17
CA PRO A 143 -28.46 -30.45 -4.79
C PRO A 143 -28.43 -31.98 -4.62
N ILE A 144 -27.84 -32.41 -3.51
CA ILE A 144 -27.83 -33.81 -3.10
C ILE A 144 -28.57 -33.89 -1.77
N ASN A 145 -29.71 -34.59 -1.78
CA ASN A 145 -30.54 -34.78 -0.60
C ASN A 145 -30.46 -36.26 -0.17
N ILE A 146 -29.93 -36.49 1.02
CA ILE A 146 -29.83 -37.82 1.63
C ILE A 146 -30.82 -37.88 2.78
N PRO A 147 -31.95 -38.55 2.58
CA PRO A 147 -33.01 -38.61 3.60
C PRO A 147 -32.62 -39.42 4.83
N ASP A 148 -31.84 -40.48 4.68
CA ASP A 148 -31.31 -41.29 5.79
C ASP A 148 -29.99 -41.97 5.39
N PHE A 149 -28.93 -41.72 6.15
CA PHE A 149 -27.62 -42.37 5.95
C PHE A 149 -27.64 -43.88 6.27
N ALA A 150 -28.56 -44.36 7.13
CA ALA A 150 -28.69 -45.79 7.42
C ALA A 150 -29.20 -46.58 6.20
N ALA A 151 -30.06 -45.97 5.39
CA ALA A 151 -30.57 -46.55 4.18
C ALA A 151 -29.53 -46.65 3.04
N LEU A 152 -28.53 -45.71 3.02
CA LEU A 152 -27.44 -45.72 2.03
C LEU A 152 -26.51 -46.94 2.18
N ALA A 153 -26.33 -47.44 3.40
CA ALA A 153 -25.46 -48.59 3.67
C ALA A 153 -26.02 -49.90 3.11
N THR A 154 -27.30 -49.94 2.73
CA THR A 154 -28.01 -51.11 2.23
C THR A 154 -28.30 -51.07 0.72
N THR A 155 -28.12 -49.91 0.08
CA THR A 155 -28.34 -49.71 -1.35
C THR A 155 -27.04 -49.27 -2.01
N ASP A 156 -26.57 -50.02 -3.00
CA ASP A 156 -25.35 -49.73 -3.80
C ASP A 156 -25.57 -48.49 -4.72
N GLN A 157 -25.87 -47.35 -4.11
CA GLN A 157 -26.11 -46.10 -4.81
C GLN A 157 -24.79 -45.29 -4.93
N GLY A 158 -23.98 -45.69 -5.91
CA GLY A 158 -22.96 -44.77 -6.51
C GLY A 158 -21.76 -44.39 -5.64
N GLY A 159 -21.23 -45.31 -4.83
CA GLY A 159 -19.89 -45.15 -4.21
C GLY A 159 -19.72 -44.04 -3.18
N LEU A 160 -20.80 -43.44 -2.66
CA LEU A 160 -20.75 -42.40 -1.65
C LEU A 160 -20.26 -42.96 -0.30
N THR A 161 -19.11 -42.53 0.15
CA THR A 161 -18.58 -42.88 1.47
C THR A 161 -18.86 -41.76 2.46
N HIS A 162 -19.64 -42.06 3.51
CA HIS A 162 -19.71 -41.16 4.68
C HIS A 162 -18.52 -41.43 5.59
N ASN A 163 -17.73 -40.41 5.84
CA ASN A 163 -16.62 -40.52 6.78
C ASN A 163 -17.13 -40.53 8.23
N ARG A 164 -17.38 -41.75 8.76
CA ARG A 164 -17.86 -41.93 10.13
C ARG A 164 -16.82 -41.60 11.24
N SER A 165 -15.60 -41.20 10.87
CA SER A 165 -14.57 -40.87 11.86
C SER A 165 -14.95 -39.66 12.72
N PHE A 166 -15.73 -38.73 12.17
CA PHE A 166 -16.27 -37.59 12.90
C PHE A 166 -17.36 -38.04 13.88
N ASP A 167 -18.31 -38.85 13.43
CA ASP A 167 -19.39 -39.38 14.25
C ASP A 167 -18.85 -40.17 15.44
N GLN A 168 -17.80 -40.98 15.21
CA GLN A 168 -17.14 -41.77 16.26
C GLN A 168 -16.38 -40.92 17.28
N LYS A 169 -15.76 -39.84 16.85
CA LYS A 169 -14.99 -38.94 17.73
C LYS A 169 -15.88 -38.03 18.56
N THR A 170 -16.99 -37.57 18.01
CA THR A 170 -17.84 -36.55 18.63
C THR A 170 -19.12 -37.08 19.22
N GLY A 171 -19.53 -38.31 18.87
CA GLY A 171 -20.84 -38.86 19.21
C GLY A 171 -22.03 -38.24 18.45
N TYR A 172 -21.77 -37.28 17.59
CA TYR A 172 -22.78 -36.63 16.74
C TYR A 172 -23.02 -37.45 15.48
N GLN A 173 -24.23 -37.95 15.30
CA GLN A 173 -24.57 -38.82 14.17
C GLN A 173 -25.25 -38.03 13.05
N ALA A 174 -24.63 -37.97 11.88
CA ALA A 174 -25.33 -37.47 10.70
C ALA A 174 -26.34 -38.50 10.21
N ARG A 175 -27.64 -38.19 10.27
CA ARG A 175 -28.73 -39.06 9.80
C ARG A 175 -29.37 -38.56 8.51
N SER A 176 -29.68 -37.28 8.41
CA SER A 176 -30.15 -36.67 7.17
C SER A 176 -29.21 -35.53 6.76
N MET A 177 -29.03 -35.36 5.43
CA MET A 177 -28.14 -34.33 4.90
C MET A 177 -28.71 -33.75 3.60
N LEU A 178 -28.60 -32.42 3.49
CA LEU A 178 -28.88 -31.68 2.27
C LEU A 178 -27.65 -30.87 1.89
N THR A 179 -27.04 -31.16 0.75
CA THR A 179 -25.87 -30.47 0.22
C THR A 179 -26.29 -29.69 -1.02
N VAL A 180 -26.04 -28.37 -0.98
CA VAL A 180 -26.50 -27.44 -2.02
C VAL A 180 -25.32 -26.66 -2.57
N PRO A 181 -25.09 -26.66 -3.92
CA PRO A 181 -24.04 -25.84 -4.52
C PRO A 181 -24.41 -24.36 -4.49
N MET A 182 -23.43 -23.51 -4.22
CA MET A 182 -23.49 -22.06 -4.37
C MET A 182 -23.01 -21.70 -5.78
N LEU A 183 -23.88 -21.07 -6.56
CA LEU A 183 -23.59 -20.72 -7.95
C LEU A 183 -23.24 -19.24 -8.08
N SER A 184 -22.23 -18.93 -8.90
CA SER A 184 -21.92 -17.58 -9.35
C SER A 184 -23.04 -17.02 -10.23
N ALA A 185 -22.97 -15.73 -10.56
CA ALA A 185 -23.89 -15.10 -11.53
C ALA A 185 -23.81 -15.75 -12.94
N MET A 186 -22.69 -16.41 -13.25
CA MET A 186 -22.47 -17.12 -14.52
C MET A 186 -22.90 -18.59 -14.47
N GLY A 187 -23.43 -19.07 -13.33
CA GLY A 187 -23.85 -20.46 -13.14
C GLY A 187 -22.72 -21.44 -12.81
N GLU A 188 -21.52 -20.94 -12.47
CA GLU A 188 -20.39 -21.77 -12.03
C GLU A 188 -20.50 -22.07 -10.55
N VAL A 189 -20.14 -23.29 -10.12
CA VAL A 189 -20.09 -23.62 -8.70
C VAL A 189 -18.86 -22.96 -8.07
N ILE A 190 -19.08 -22.15 -7.02
CA ILE A 190 -18.02 -21.48 -6.28
C ILE A 190 -17.88 -21.99 -4.85
N GLY A 191 -18.79 -22.81 -4.41
CA GLY A 191 -18.77 -23.41 -3.08
C GLY A 191 -19.98 -24.29 -2.83
N VAL A 192 -20.06 -24.84 -1.62
CA VAL A 192 -21.11 -25.77 -1.22
C VAL A 192 -21.55 -25.49 0.22
N VAL A 193 -22.85 -25.51 0.47
CA VAL A 193 -23.42 -25.51 1.80
C VAL A 193 -23.94 -26.92 2.10
N GLN A 194 -23.49 -27.51 3.22
CA GLN A 194 -24.01 -28.76 3.74
C GLN A 194 -24.88 -28.48 4.97
N LEU A 195 -26.09 -28.99 4.99
CA LEU A 195 -27.04 -28.91 6.09
C LEU A 195 -27.25 -30.31 6.62
N ILE A 196 -27.17 -30.48 7.94
CA ILE A 196 -27.13 -31.79 8.59
C ILE A 196 -28.23 -31.84 9.64
N ASN A 197 -28.96 -32.96 9.65
CA ASN A 197 -30.00 -33.31 10.62
C ASN A 197 -31.12 -32.26 10.72
N LYS A 198 -32.06 -32.30 9.78
CA LYS A 198 -33.29 -31.50 9.90
C LYS A 198 -34.05 -31.96 11.13
N LYS A 199 -34.39 -31.01 12.01
CA LYS A 199 -35.16 -31.26 13.24
C LYS A 199 -36.67 -31.11 13.02
N ARG A 200 -37.42 -31.99 13.63
CA ARG A 200 -38.90 -31.86 13.70
C ARG A 200 -39.29 -30.59 14.45
N GLU A 201 -38.65 -30.37 15.59
CA GLU A 201 -38.78 -29.15 16.39
C GLU A 201 -37.44 -28.37 16.37
N PRO A 202 -37.39 -27.21 15.70
CA PRO A 202 -36.13 -26.46 15.53
C PRO A 202 -35.40 -26.12 16.83
N ALA A 203 -36.14 -25.92 17.94
CA ALA A 203 -35.56 -25.57 19.23
C ALA A 203 -34.95 -26.76 20.01
N SER A 204 -35.23 -28.01 19.58
CA SER A 204 -34.71 -29.21 20.24
C SER A 204 -33.20 -29.33 20.04
N LYS A 205 -32.53 -29.94 21.01
CA LYS A 205 -31.10 -30.30 20.95
C LYS A 205 -30.93 -31.80 20.78
N LEU A 206 -29.94 -32.20 20.01
CA LEU A 206 -29.58 -33.59 19.76
C LEU A 206 -28.40 -33.99 20.66
N LEU A 207 -28.68 -34.42 21.89
CA LEU A 207 -27.66 -34.70 22.90
C LEU A 207 -27.33 -36.19 23.04
N GLY A 208 -28.22 -37.06 22.60
CA GLY A 208 -28.04 -38.51 22.68
C GLY A 208 -28.80 -39.29 21.61
N PRO A 209 -28.55 -40.59 21.47
CA PRO A 209 -29.16 -41.43 20.41
C PRO A 209 -30.68 -41.35 20.32
N ALA A 210 -31.37 -41.28 21.47
CA ALA A 210 -32.82 -41.17 21.53
C ALA A 210 -33.33 -39.84 20.91
N ASP A 211 -32.56 -38.74 21.05
CA ASP A 211 -32.94 -37.44 20.48
C ASP A 211 -32.85 -37.50 18.95
N PHE A 212 -31.80 -38.15 18.42
CA PHE A 212 -31.66 -38.33 16.97
C PHE A 212 -32.83 -39.17 16.41
N ASP A 213 -33.26 -40.21 17.11
CA ASP A 213 -34.41 -41.07 16.68
C ASP A 213 -35.73 -40.31 16.70
N ALA A 214 -35.92 -39.44 17.70
CA ALA A 214 -37.19 -38.73 17.87
C ALA A 214 -37.30 -37.47 17.03
N GLN A 215 -36.17 -36.74 16.81
CA GLN A 215 -36.19 -35.40 16.28
C GLN A 215 -35.70 -35.28 14.83
N VAL A 216 -34.79 -36.15 14.38
CA VAL A 216 -34.23 -36.01 13.01
C VAL A 216 -35.25 -36.55 12.01
N VAL A 217 -35.52 -35.74 11.00
CA VAL A 217 -36.39 -36.05 9.87
C VAL A 217 -35.67 -35.74 8.54
N PRO A 218 -36.09 -36.37 7.43
CA PRO A 218 -35.58 -36.06 6.08
C PRO A 218 -35.83 -34.59 5.73
N PHE A 219 -34.93 -33.99 4.94
CA PHE A 219 -35.20 -32.72 4.30
C PHE A 219 -36.28 -32.95 3.22
N ASP A 220 -37.40 -32.24 3.37
CA ASP A 220 -38.50 -32.29 2.40
C ASP A 220 -38.18 -31.40 1.19
N ARG A 221 -38.97 -31.53 0.13
CA ARG A 221 -38.84 -30.76 -1.10
C ARG A 221 -38.82 -29.23 -0.83
N ARG A 222 -39.60 -28.77 0.12
CA ARG A 222 -39.67 -27.37 0.47
C ARG A 222 -38.36 -26.87 1.11
N ALA A 223 -37.77 -27.64 2.03
CA ALA A 223 -36.45 -27.31 2.61
C ALA A 223 -35.37 -27.26 1.52
N GLU A 224 -35.43 -28.16 0.55
CA GLU A 224 -34.54 -28.20 -0.60
C GLU A 224 -34.70 -26.93 -1.48
N GLU A 225 -35.93 -26.57 -1.84
CA GLU A 225 -36.23 -25.35 -2.63
C GLU A 225 -35.77 -24.08 -1.91
N MET A 226 -35.96 -23.99 -0.60
CA MET A 226 -35.51 -22.84 0.23
C MET A 226 -33.99 -22.80 0.33
N ALA A 227 -33.32 -23.92 0.55
CA ALA A 227 -31.86 -24.00 0.59
C ALA A 227 -31.23 -23.62 -0.74
N LEU A 228 -31.82 -24.05 -1.86
CA LEU A 228 -31.40 -23.68 -3.21
C LEU A 228 -31.52 -22.16 -3.45
N ALA A 229 -32.65 -21.58 -3.08
CA ALA A 229 -32.85 -20.13 -3.24
C ALA A 229 -31.82 -19.33 -2.43
N LEU A 230 -31.53 -19.75 -1.19
CA LEU A 230 -30.48 -19.11 -0.38
C LEU A 230 -29.07 -19.35 -0.92
N ALA A 231 -28.75 -20.57 -1.35
CA ALA A 231 -27.45 -20.90 -1.91
C ALA A 231 -27.17 -20.14 -3.21
N SER A 232 -28.18 -19.94 -4.06
CA SER A 232 -28.06 -19.09 -5.26
C SER A 232 -27.74 -17.64 -4.90
N GLN A 233 -28.47 -17.04 -3.95
CA GLN A 233 -28.19 -15.68 -3.49
C GLN A 233 -26.83 -15.60 -2.78
N ALA A 234 -26.49 -16.60 -1.98
CA ALA A 234 -25.22 -16.71 -1.28
C ALA A 234 -24.04 -16.77 -2.25
N GLY A 235 -24.19 -17.54 -3.34
CA GLY A 235 -23.17 -17.64 -4.37
C GLY A 235 -22.85 -16.29 -5.00
N VAL A 236 -23.87 -15.56 -5.46
CA VAL A 236 -23.67 -14.21 -6.03
C VAL A 236 -23.04 -13.25 -5.01
N SER A 237 -23.49 -13.29 -3.74
CA SER A 237 -22.93 -12.42 -2.70
C SER A 237 -21.48 -12.77 -2.36
N LEU A 238 -21.15 -14.06 -2.31
CA LEU A 238 -19.79 -14.56 -2.10
C LEU A 238 -18.87 -14.17 -3.26
N GLU A 239 -19.32 -14.36 -4.52
CA GLU A 239 -18.57 -13.93 -5.71
C GLU A 239 -18.24 -12.44 -5.65
N ASN A 240 -19.21 -11.60 -5.31
CA ASN A 240 -18.99 -10.17 -5.17
C ASN A 240 -17.99 -9.86 -4.05
N ALA A 241 -18.08 -10.50 -2.89
CA ALA A 241 -17.14 -10.28 -1.80
C ALA A 241 -15.71 -10.69 -2.18
N ILE A 242 -15.55 -11.81 -2.87
CA ILE A 242 -14.26 -12.29 -3.42
C ILE A 242 -13.68 -11.26 -4.42
N LEU A 243 -14.50 -10.81 -5.39
CA LEU A 243 -14.07 -9.83 -6.39
C LEU A 243 -13.66 -8.49 -5.75
N TYR A 244 -14.38 -8.03 -4.72
CA TYR A 244 -13.98 -6.83 -3.96
C TYR A 244 -12.64 -7.01 -3.25
N ASP A 245 -12.40 -8.18 -2.65
CA ASP A 245 -11.13 -8.46 -1.99
C ASP A 245 -9.97 -8.57 -3.00
N GLU A 246 -10.18 -9.19 -4.16
CA GLU A 246 -9.20 -9.24 -5.25
C GLU A 246 -8.84 -7.86 -5.78
N ILE A 247 -9.84 -7.01 -6.06
CA ILE A 247 -9.61 -5.63 -6.51
C ILE A 247 -8.82 -4.85 -5.47
N ARG A 248 -9.16 -5.01 -4.18
CA ARG A 248 -8.44 -4.37 -3.10
C ARG A 248 -6.97 -4.80 -3.06
N ARG A 249 -6.69 -6.10 -3.13
CA ARG A 249 -5.32 -6.64 -3.13
C ARG A 249 -4.51 -6.20 -4.35
N LEU A 250 -5.13 -6.20 -5.54
CA LEU A 250 -4.50 -5.70 -6.76
C LEU A 250 -4.10 -4.23 -6.59
N PHE A 251 -4.96 -3.43 -5.99
CA PHE A 251 -4.68 -2.02 -5.74
C PHE A 251 -3.58 -1.84 -4.69
N GLU A 252 -3.63 -2.56 -3.56
CA GLU A 252 -2.58 -2.56 -2.53
C GLU A 252 -1.22 -2.98 -3.13
N GLY A 253 -1.19 -4.06 -3.92
CA GLY A 253 0.01 -4.51 -4.62
C GLY A 253 0.55 -3.49 -5.65
N PHE A 254 -0.35 -2.79 -6.35
CA PHE A 254 0.03 -1.70 -7.25
C PHE A 254 0.67 -0.53 -6.49
N VAL A 255 0.10 -0.14 -5.34
CA VAL A 255 0.66 0.92 -4.47
C VAL A 255 2.04 0.51 -3.97
N ASP A 256 2.21 -0.72 -3.48
CA ASP A 256 3.49 -1.24 -3.00
C ASP A 256 4.56 -1.29 -4.10
N ALA A 257 4.20 -1.75 -5.29
CA ALA A 257 5.09 -1.73 -6.45
C ALA A 257 5.48 -0.30 -6.85
N SER A 258 4.54 0.64 -6.77
CA SER A 258 4.78 2.06 -7.04
C SER A 258 5.79 2.66 -6.06
N VAL A 259 5.65 2.39 -4.76
CA VAL A 259 6.59 2.82 -3.72
C VAL A 259 7.98 2.22 -3.97
N THR A 260 8.05 0.92 -4.24
CA THR A 260 9.31 0.24 -4.54
C THR A 260 10.02 0.88 -5.75
N ALA A 261 9.28 1.24 -6.81
CA ALA A 261 9.83 1.91 -7.98
C ALA A 261 10.38 3.31 -7.67
N ILE A 262 9.74 4.07 -6.77
CA ILE A 262 10.21 5.39 -6.34
C ILE A 262 11.48 5.24 -5.50
N GLU A 263 11.43 4.39 -4.47
CA GLU A 263 12.54 4.18 -3.53
C GLU A 263 13.79 3.60 -4.23
N SER A 264 13.62 2.81 -5.29
CA SER A 264 14.74 2.31 -6.08
C SER A 264 15.48 3.41 -6.85
N ARG A 265 14.80 4.51 -7.20
CA ARG A 265 15.41 5.69 -7.87
C ARG A 265 15.99 6.72 -6.91
N ASP A 266 15.44 6.80 -5.71
CA ASP A 266 15.91 7.69 -4.65
C ASP A 266 16.24 6.87 -3.40
N PRO A 267 17.45 6.27 -3.32
CA PRO A 267 17.85 5.45 -2.18
C PRO A 267 17.78 6.17 -0.82
N THR A 268 17.65 7.50 -0.85
CA THR A 268 17.56 8.32 0.36
C THR A 268 16.16 8.32 0.98
N THR A 269 15.18 7.64 0.34
CA THR A 269 13.77 7.64 0.74
C THR A 269 13.26 6.24 1.10
N SER A 270 14.13 5.28 1.40
CA SER A 270 13.73 3.93 1.80
C SER A 270 12.81 3.98 3.03
N GLY A 271 11.59 3.41 2.90
CA GLY A 271 10.56 3.43 3.94
C GLY A 271 9.96 4.81 4.28
N HIS A 272 10.45 5.90 3.68
CA HIS A 272 9.97 7.27 3.91
C HIS A 272 8.47 7.40 3.67
N SER A 273 7.99 6.98 2.51
CA SER A 273 6.58 7.13 2.13
C SER A 273 5.63 6.44 3.12
N ARG A 274 6.02 5.27 3.64
CA ARG A 274 5.23 4.53 4.64
C ARG A 274 5.26 5.20 6.00
N ARG A 275 6.44 5.71 6.45
CA ARG A 275 6.55 6.45 7.72
C ARG A 275 5.74 7.74 7.69
N VAL A 276 5.81 8.49 6.59
CA VAL A 276 5.01 9.71 6.38
C VAL A 276 3.51 9.41 6.41
N ALA A 277 3.06 8.37 5.70
CA ALA A 277 1.66 7.93 5.74
C ALA A 277 1.21 7.56 7.16
N THR A 278 2.01 6.77 7.89
CA THR A 278 1.72 6.38 9.28
C THR A 278 1.59 7.59 10.20
N LEU A 279 2.51 8.55 10.10
CA LEU A 279 2.47 9.78 10.91
C LEU A 279 1.26 10.64 10.57
N THR A 280 0.93 10.76 9.28
CA THR A 280 -0.20 11.57 8.80
C THR A 280 -1.53 10.98 9.29
N VAL A 281 -1.72 9.67 9.17
CA VAL A 281 -2.92 8.97 9.66
C VAL A 281 -3.02 9.08 11.18
N ALA A 282 -1.91 8.87 11.89
CA ALA A 282 -1.89 9.00 13.36
C ALA A 282 -2.25 10.42 13.82
N LEU A 283 -1.82 11.46 13.09
CA LEU A 283 -2.20 12.84 13.37
C LEU A 283 -3.71 13.05 13.12
N ALA A 284 -4.25 12.53 12.03
CA ALA A 284 -5.68 12.62 11.73
C ALA A 284 -6.54 11.89 12.76
N GLU A 285 -6.14 10.70 13.21
CA GLU A 285 -6.82 9.96 14.29
C GLU A 285 -6.84 10.74 15.61
N LYS A 286 -5.74 11.43 15.93
CA LYS A 286 -5.69 12.28 17.14
C LYS A 286 -6.59 13.51 17.01
N VAL A 287 -6.60 14.15 15.85
CA VAL A 287 -7.47 15.30 15.57
C VAL A 287 -8.94 14.89 15.61
N ASP A 288 -9.30 13.73 15.08
CA ASP A 288 -10.67 13.19 15.11
C ASP A 288 -11.21 13.04 16.55
N GLY A 289 -10.32 12.73 17.50
CA GLY A 289 -10.66 12.59 18.92
C GLY A 289 -10.80 13.91 19.70
N ILE A 290 -10.47 15.08 19.10
CA ILE A 290 -10.54 16.37 19.78
C ILE A 290 -11.99 16.85 19.89
N THR A 291 -12.43 17.20 21.09
CA THR A 291 -13.80 17.65 21.38
C THR A 291 -13.90 19.16 21.60
N ASP A 292 -12.79 19.84 21.88
CA ASP A 292 -12.73 21.25 22.22
C ASP A 292 -11.71 22.02 21.37
N GLY A 293 -11.92 23.32 21.21
CA GLY A 293 -11.03 24.21 20.50
C GLY A 293 -11.24 24.22 18.98
N PRO A 294 -10.32 24.82 18.22
CA PRO A 294 -10.48 25.07 16.79
C PRO A 294 -10.60 23.81 15.92
N LEU A 295 -10.03 22.69 16.36
CA LEU A 295 -10.09 21.41 15.66
C LEU A 295 -11.29 20.55 16.07
N ALA A 296 -12.15 20.99 16.99
CA ALA A 296 -13.27 20.23 17.53
C ALA A 296 -14.34 19.83 16.50
N SER A 297 -14.40 20.51 15.36
CA SER A 297 -15.32 20.20 14.26
C SER A 297 -14.73 19.29 13.20
N VAL A 298 -13.43 19.03 13.25
CA VAL A 298 -12.74 18.19 12.25
C VAL A 298 -12.99 16.73 12.58
N ARG A 299 -13.52 15.98 11.61
CA ARG A 299 -13.77 14.54 11.72
C ARG A 299 -13.29 13.83 10.48
N PHE A 300 -12.85 12.59 10.67
CA PHE A 300 -12.39 11.74 9.59
C PHE A 300 -13.15 10.42 9.59
N SER A 301 -13.84 10.14 8.50
CA SER A 301 -14.39 8.82 8.22
C SER A 301 -13.26 7.82 7.92
N ARG A 302 -13.59 6.52 7.98
CA ARG A 302 -12.63 5.46 7.59
C ARG A 302 -12.12 5.63 6.16
N ASP A 303 -12.97 6.11 5.26
CA ASP A 303 -12.60 6.36 3.86
C ASP A 303 -11.63 7.54 3.73
N GLU A 304 -11.80 8.60 4.53
CA GLU A 304 -10.89 9.74 4.55
C GLU A 304 -9.53 9.39 5.17
N LEU A 305 -9.50 8.59 6.23
CA LEU A 305 -8.23 8.07 6.77
C LEU A 305 -7.49 7.23 5.75
N ARG A 306 -8.20 6.39 4.98
CA ARG A 306 -7.60 5.62 3.87
C ARG A 306 -7.12 6.51 2.72
N GLN A 307 -7.83 7.60 2.40
CA GLN A 307 -7.35 8.59 1.45
C GLN A 307 -6.03 9.24 1.90
N LEU A 308 -5.93 9.57 3.20
CA LEU A 308 -4.71 10.11 3.80
C LEU A 308 -3.55 9.12 3.71
N GLU A 309 -3.79 7.86 4.04
CA GLU A 309 -2.79 6.79 3.93
C GLU A 309 -2.23 6.68 2.50
N TYR A 310 -3.11 6.53 1.50
CA TYR A 310 -2.67 6.42 0.12
C TYR A 310 -2.06 7.72 -0.43
N ALA A 311 -2.56 8.89 -0.02
CA ALA A 311 -1.95 10.15 -0.39
C ALA A 311 -0.54 10.28 0.19
N GLY A 312 -0.33 9.87 1.46
CA GLY A 312 0.97 9.84 2.11
C GLY A 312 1.94 8.86 1.45
N VAL A 313 1.47 7.67 1.07
CA VAL A 313 2.31 6.66 0.41
C VAL A 313 2.71 7.11 -1.00
N LEU A 314 1.84 7.82 -1.73
CA LEU A 314 2.03 8.17 -3.15
C LEU A 314 2.43 9.64 -3.38
N HIS A 315 2.62 10.46 -2.33
CA HIS A 315 2.85 11.91 -2.46
C HIS A 315 4.04 12.25 -3.35
N ASP A 316 5.07 11.45 -3.28
CA ASP A 316 6.36 11.62 -3.96
C ASP A 316 6.48 10.83 -5.28
N PHE A 317 5.40 10.18 -5.75
CA PHE A 317 5.47 9.33 -6.96
C PHE A 317 6.06 10.05 -8.17
N GLY A 318 5.80 11.32 -8.31
CA GLY A 318 6.30 12.15 -9.40
C GLY A 318 7.81 12.30 -9.46
N LYS A 319 8.57 11.93 -8.43
CA LYS A 319 10.05 11.86 -8.47
C LYS A 319 10.56 10.95 -9.59
N VAL A 320 9.75 9.98 -10.03
CA VAL A 320 10.06 9.14 -11.20
C VAL A 320 10.28 9.98 -12.47
N GLY A 321 9.60 11.12 -12.59
CA GLY A 321 9.76 12.06 -13.71
C GLY A 321 10.94 13.02 -13.58
N VAL A 322 11.64 13.07 -12.45
CA VAL A 322 12.80 13.94 -12.22
C VAL A 322 14.08 13.21 -12.64
N ARG A 323 15.05 13.95 -13.16
CA ARG A 323 16.36 13.38 -13.56
C ARG A 323 17.12 12.91 -12.32
N GLU A 324 17.64 11.69 -12.37
CA GLU A 324 18.34 11.05 -11.27
C GLU A 324 19.52 11.86 -10.74
N ASN A 325 20.36 12.40 -11.65
CA ASN A 325 21.51 13.22 -11.29
C ASN A 325 21.16 14.49 -10.48
N ILE A 326 19.90 14.96 -10.58
CA ILE A 326 19.41 16.10 -9.78
C ILE A 326 18.90 15.60 -8.43
N LEU A 327 18.20 14.47 -8.38
CA LEU A 327 17.67 13.89 -7.13
C LEU A 327 18.79 13.57 -6.14
N VAL A 328 19.90 12.97 -6.64
CA VAL A 328 21.02 12.52 -5.80
C VAL A 328 22.15 13.55 -5.70
N LYS A 329 21.95 14.78 -6.16
CA LYS A 329 23.00 15.81 -6.17
C LYS A 329 23.42 16.25 -4.77
N ALA A 330 24.51 15.69 -4.28
CA ALA A 330 25.03 15.95 -2.92
C ALA A 330 25.78 17.27 -2.80
N LYS A 331 26.46 17.74 -3.86
CA LYS A 331 27.33 18.92 -3.89
C LYS A 331 26.88 19.92 -4.95
N LYS A 332 27.38 21.15 -4.90
CA LYS A 332 26.97 22.23 -5.82
C LYS A 332 27.40 22.00 -7.26
N LEU A 333 28.59 21.42 -7.48
CA LEU A 333 29.03 20.89 -8.78
C LEU A 333 28.80 19.39 -8.83
N TYR A 334 28.49 18.88 -10.00
CA TYR A 334 28.53 17.43 -10.27
C TYR A 334 29.99 16.95 -10.24
N ASP A 335 30.21 15.67 -9.95
CA ASP A 335 31.56 15.08 -9.87
C ASP A 335 32.35 15.27 -11.17
N TRP A 336 31.73 15.15 -12.32
CA TRP A 336 32.37 15.38 -13.61
C TRP A 336 32.75 16.88 -13.83
N GLN A 337 31.90 17.81 -13.31
CA GLN A 337 32.25 19.25 -13.37
C GLN A 337 33.43 19.56 -12.44
N LEU A 338 33.41 19.05 -11.22
CA LEU A 338 34.54 19.22 -10.30
C LEU A 338 35.83 18.62 -10.87
N ALA A 339 35.76 17.45 -11.52
CA ALA A 339 36.91 16.83 -12.20
C ALA A 339 37.40 17.69 -13.34
N ALA A 340 36.52 18.29 -14.15
CA ALA A 340 36.88 19.20 -15.23
C ALA A 340 37.60 20.47 -14.72
N VAL A 341 37.06 21.07 -13.62
CA VAL A 341 37.71 22.20 -12.95
C VAL A 341 39.08 21.80 -12.41
N ALA A 342 39.19 20.63 -11.75
CA ALA A 342 40.48 20.13 -11.25
C ALA A 342 41.54 19.94 -12.37
N MET A 343 41.13 19.40 -13.52
CA MET A 343 42.01 19.24 -14.68
C MET A 343 42.47 20.61 -15.21
N ARG A 344 41.58 21.59 -15.26
CA ARG A 344 41.88 22.97 -15.68
C ARG A 344 42.93 23.61 -14.74
N PHE A 345 42.78 23.49 -13.44
CA PHE A 345 43.76 23.98 -12.46
C PHE A 345 45.12 23.27 -12.61
N ARG A 346 45.15 21.97 -12.88
CA ARG A 346 46.39 21.24 -13.15
C ARG A 346 47.06 21.71 -14.45
N TYR A 347 46.27 21.97 -15.49
CA TYR A 347 46.77 22.53 -16.73
C TYR A 347 47.40 23.91 -16.53
N VAL A 348 46.68 24.82 -15.81
CA VAL A 348 47.14 26.16 -15.50
C VAL A 348 48.48 26.11 -14.73
N ARG A 349 48.58 25.18 -13.75
CA ARG A 349 49.84 24.95 -13.03
C ARG A 349 50.99 24.62 -13.98
N LYS A 350 50.77 23.66 -14.87
CA LYS A 350 51.79 23.26 -15.85
C LYS A 350 52.12 24.35 -16.84
N ALA A 351 51.16 25.13 -17.29
CA ALA A 351 51.37 26.25 -18.16
C ALA A 351 52.26 27.31 -17.48
N MET A 352 52.06 27.64 -16.21
CA MET A 352 52.91 28.54 -15.41
C MET A 352 54.34 28.02 -15.27
N GLU A 353 54.51 26.73 -14.94
CA GLU A 353 55.81 26.06 -14.85
C GLU A 353 56.59 26.12 -16.18
N VAL A 354 55.92 25.79 -17.30
CA VAL A 354 56.52 25.84 -18.64
C VAL A 354 56.89 27.26 -19.08
N GLU A 355 56.02 28.25 -18.81
CA GLU A 355 56.29 29.66 -19.08
C GLU A 355 57.59 30.13 -18.38
N VAL A 356 57.68 29.87 -17.06
CA VAL A 356 58.87 30.29 -16.29
C VAL A 356 60.11 29.51 -16.74
N LEU A 357 59.98 28.21 -17.00
CA LEU A 357 61.11 27.41 -17.51
C LEU A 357 61.61 27.94 -18.84
N SER A 358 60.73 28.32 -19.77
CA SER A 358 61.09 28.91 -21.07
C SER A 358 61.82 30.24 -20.88
N ARG A 359 61.34 31.08 -19.94
CA ARG A 359 62.02 32.37 -19.60
C ARG A 359 63.41 32.13 -19.01
N LYS A 360 63.59 31.11 -18.15
CA LYS A 360 64.90 30.72 -17.61
C LYS A 360 65.86 30.23 -18.71
N LEU A 361 65.40 29.37 -19.61
CA LEU A 361 66.18 28.89 -20.74
C LEU A 361 66.65 30.04 -21.66
N ALA A 362 65.76 30.99 -21.90
CA ALA A 362 66.14 32.21 -22.69
C ALA A 362 67.24 33.05 -21.98
N LEU A 363 67.18 33.20 -20.64
CA LEU A 363 68.19 33.89 -19.88
C LEU A 363 69.56 33.19 -19.90
N LEU A 364 69.57 31.87 -19.80
CA LEU A 364 70.79 31.06 -19.91
C LEU A 364 71.40 31.09 -21.29
N GLY A 365 70.58 31.01 -22.35
CA GLY A 365 71.02 31.10 -23.72
C GLY A 365 71.60 32.45 -24.14
N ALA A 366 71.19 33.53 -23.52
CA ALA A 366 71.68 34.91 -23.76
C ALA A 366 72.98 35.23 -23.02
N ALA A 367 73.59 34.32 -22.23
CA ALA A 367 74.75 34.52 -21.37
C ALA A 367 74.73 35.83 -20.59
N ALA A 368 73.58 36.27 -20.08
CA ALA A 368 73.35 37.55 -19.46
C ALA A 368 74.08 37.68 -18.11
N THR A 369 74.75 38.81 -17.85
CA THR A 369 75.37 39.12 -16.58
C THR A 369 74.27 39.16 -15.49
N GLY A 370 74.45 38.43 -14.34
CA GLY A 370 73.47 38.32 -13.28
C GLY A 370 72.31 37.35 -13.57
N ALA A 371 72.52 36.36 -14.47
CA ALA A 371 71.49 35.36 -14.84
C ALA A 371 71.00 34.56 -13.61
N ASN A 372 71.85 34.22 -12.65
CA ASN A 372 71.49 33.46 -11.46
C ASN A 372 70.48 34.22 -10.55
N ASP A 373 70.69 35.53 -10.31
CA ASP A 373 69.78 36.34 -9.52
C ASP A 373 68.42 36.50 -10.17
N ARG A 374 68.38 36.66 -11.52
CA ARG A 374 67.15 36.70 -12.30
C ARG A 374 66.39 35.35 -12.28
N ILE A 375 67.12 34.23 -12.38
CA ILE A 375 66.54 32.89 -12.27
C ILE A 375 65.91 32.68 -10.85
N ALA A 376 66.62 33.08 -9.77
CA ALA A 376 66.09 33.05 -8.42
C ALA A 376 64.82 33.93 -8.29
N GLY A 377 64.79 35.09 -8.94
CA GLY A 377 63.57 35.93 -9.01
C GLY A 377 62.39 35.26 -9.70
N LEU A 378 62.66 34.54 -10.81
CA LEU A 378 61.62 33.76 -11.53
C LEU A 378 61.10 32.60 -10.69
N ASP A 379 61.97 31.93 -9.89
CA ASP A 379 61.53 30.88 -8.98
C ASP A 379 60.63 31.43 -7.89
N ALA A 380 60.95 32.57 -7.32
CA ALA A 380 60.11 33.23 -6.32
C ALA A 380 58.76 33.68 -6.91
N GLU A 381 58.77 34.24 -8.15
CA GLU A 381 57.54 34.57 -8.87
C GLU A 381 56.64 33.34 -9.08
N LEU A 382 57.23 32.24 -9.57
CA LEU A 382 56.51 31.00 -9.78
C LEU A 382 55.91 30.47 -8.48
N ALA A 383 56.68 30.41 -7.42
CA ALA A 383 56.21 29.95 -6.09
C ALA A 383 55.01 30.75 -5.58
N ALA A 384 55.05 32.09 -5.71
CA ALA A 384 53.95 32.96 -5.36
C ALA A 384 52.68 32.71 -6.22
N ARG A 385 52.84 32.59 -7.52
CA ARG A 385 51.73 32.29 -8.48
C ARG A 385 51.09 30.92 -8.19
N LEU A 386 51.90 29.91 -7.89
CA LEU A 386 51.41 28.55 -7.57
C LEU A 386 50.69 28.56 -6.21
N ALA A 387 51.19 29.29 -5.21
CA ALA A 387 50.52 29.45 -3.93
C ALA A 387 49.12 30.11 -4.07
N GLY A 388 49.03 31.15 -4.90
CA GLY A 388 47.75 31.78 -5.26
C GLY A 388 46.78 30.82 -5.98
N LEU A 389 47.30 30.01 -6.92
CA LEU A 389 46.48 28.99 -7.61
C LEU A 389 45.95 27.93 -6.64
N ASP A 390 46.78 27.49 -5.69
CA ASP A 390 46.36 26.52 -4.66
C ASP A 390 45.31 27.12 -3.70
N GLU A 391 45.38 28.40 -3.44
CA GLU A 391 44.36 29.10 -2.62
C GLU A 391 43.04 29.19 -3.39
N CYS A 392 43.06 29.52 -4.66
CA CYS A 392 41.87 29.50 -5.54
C CYS A 392 41.22 28.10 -5.57
N TRP A 393 42.02 27.05 -5.75
CA TRP A 393 41.52 25.70 -5.74
C TRP A 393 40.86 25.28 -4.43
N ARG A 394 41.51 25.61 -3.27
CA ARG A 394 40.91 25.36 -1.94
C ARG A 394 39.60 26.09 -1.76
N LEU A 395 39.47 27.32 -2.27
CA LEU A 395 38.22 28.06 -2.23
C LEU A 395 37.13 27.38 -3.04
N VAL A 396 37.43 26.90 -4.26
CA VAL A 396 36.47 26.16 -5.11
C VAL A 396 36.01 24.89 -4.41
N GLN A 397 36.92 24.11 -3.81
CA GLN A 397 36.57 22.91 -3.06
C GLN A 397 35.65 23.18 -1.87
N ALA A 398 35.98 24.24 -1.08
CA ALA A 398 35.16 24.66 0.06
C ALA A 398 33.78 25.17 -0.39
N ALA A 399 33.73 25.92 -1.48
CA ALA A 399 32.49 26.44 -2.04
C ALA A 399 31.57 25.34 -2.63
N ASN A 400 32.15 24.22 -3.06
CA ASN A 400 31.39 23.10 -3.60
C ASN A 400 30.58 22.34 -2.53
N GLU A 401 30.90 22.50 -1.25
CA GLU A 401 30.10 21.90 -0.17
C GLU A 401 28.74 22.62 -0.03
N PRO A 402 27.65 21.88 0.35
CA PRO A 402 26.29 22.44 0.43
C PRO A 402 26.08 23.33 1.68
N THR A 403 27.15 23.95 2.17
CA THR A 403 27.15 24.87 3.30
C THR A 403 26.84 26.28 2.85
N VAL A 404 26.49 27.15 3.81
CA VAL A 404 26.30 28.59 3.57
C VAL A 404 27.67 29.23 3.32
N LEU A 405 27.83 29.83 2.14
CA LEU A 405 29.00 30.67 1.83
C LEU A 405 28.81 32.06 2.38
N ASP A 406 29.85 32.58 3.05
CA ASP A 406 29.86 33.96 3.49
C ASP A 406 30.10 34.96 2.33
N GLY A 407 29.79 36.22 2.54
CA GLY A 407 29.95 37.27 1.51
C GLY A 407 31.37 37.40 0.98
N PRO A 408 32.42 37.38 1.82
CA PRO A 408 33.80 37.40 1.36
C PRO A 408 34.18 36.24 0.44
N ALA A 409 33.77 35.01 0.76
CA ALA A 409 34.04 33.85 -0.11
C ALA A 409 33.31 33.93 -1.46
N GLN A 410 32.07 34.45 -1.47
CA GLN A 410 31.35 34.72 -2.70
C GLN A 410 32.05 35.75 -3.60
N ALA A 411 32.53 36.85 -3.03
CA ALA A 411 33.28 37.89 -3.77
C ALA A 411 34.56 37.29 -4.40
N ARG A 412 35.31 36.51 -3.61
CA ARG A 412 36.52 35.83 -4.13
C ARG A 412 36.26 34.80 -5.23
N LEU A 413 35.14 34.10 -5.21
CA LEU A 413 34.75 33.21 -6.31
C LEU A 413 34.53 33.99 -7.62
N VAL A 414 33.96 35.18 -7.56
CA VAL A 414 33.82 36.08 -8.72
C VAL A 414 35.17 36.49 -9.24
N GLU A 415 36.14 36.85 -8.38
CA GLU A 415 37.49 37.16 -8.76
C GLU A 415 38.17 35.99 -9.48
N VAL A 416 38.05 34.75 -8.91
CA VAL A 416 38.58 33.53 -9.54
C VAL A 416 37.96 33.28 -10.92
N ALA A 417 36.64 33.48 -11.07
CA ALA A 417 35.95 33.33 -12.35
C ALA A 417 36.40 34.41 -13.38
N GLY A 418 36.83 35.57 -12.94
CA GLY A 418 37.41 36.62 -13.79
C GLY A 418 38.84 36.35 -14.24
N MET A 419 39.55 35.39 -13.61
CA MET A 419 40.89 35.00 -14.02
C MET A 419 40.83 34.17 -15.30
N THR A 420 41.85 34.38 -16.18
CA THR A 420 41.96 33.63 -17.43
C THR A 420 43.35 33.00 -17.59
N TYR A 421 43.42 31.93 -18.33
CA TYR A 421 44.64 31.27 -18.75
C TYR A 421 44.62 31.12 -20.30
N ARG A 422 45.78 30.91 -20.89
CA ARG A 422 45.86 30.60 -22.35
C ARG A 422 45.81 29.10 -22.56
N ASP A 423 44.95 28.67 -23.45
CA ASP A 423 44.83 27.28 -23.87
C ASP A 423 45.94 26.93 -24.90
N GLU A 424 45.96 25.70 -25.38
CA GLU A 424 47.01 25.21 -26.34
C GLU A 424 47.05 26.01 -27.61
N ASP A 425 45.92 26.54 -28.09
CA ASP A 425 45.80 27.40 -29.28
C ASP A 425 46.08 28.90 -28.98
N GLY A 426 46.39 29.23 -27.69
CA GLY A 426 46.66 30.60 -27.25
C GLY A 426 45.39 31.40 -26.90
N SER A 427 44.19 30.82 -27.04
CA SER A 427 42.94 31.50 -26.70
C SER A 427 42.80 31.69 -25.18
N PRO A 428 42.22 32.80 -24.72
CA PRO A 428 41.97 33.02 -23.30
C PRO A 428 40.76 32.18 -22.84
N GLN A 429 40.96 31.38 -21.82
CA GLN A 429 39.91 30.57 -21.16
C GLN A 429 39.74 30.98 -19.70
N PRO A 430 38.52 30.98 -19.17
CA PRO A 430 38.29 31.32 -17.76
C PRO A 430 38.67 30.16 -16.82
N TYR A 431 39.05 30.48 -15.57
CA TYR A 431 39.30 29.50 -14.53
C TYR A 431 38.03 28.78 -14.10
N LEU A 432 36.88 29.46 -14.12
CA LEU A 432 35.54 28.89 -13.89
C LEU A 432 34.61 29.34 -15.03
N THR A 433 33.79 28.46 -15.55
CA THR A 433 32.75 28.85 -16.52
C THR A 433 31.60 29.58 -15.78
N PRO A 434 30.76 30.34 -16.51
CA PRO A 434 29.60 31.01 -15.91
C PRO A 434 28.66 30.03 -15.18
N GLU A 435 28.45 28.82 -15.70
CA GLU A 435 27.61 27.78 -15.15
C GLU A 435 28.22 27.21 -13.84
N GLU A 436 29.54 27.00 -13.82
CA GLU A 436 30.29 26.53 -12.65
C GLU A 436 30.24 27.58 -11.55
N LEU A 437 30.44 28.86 -11.89
CA LEU A 437 30.31 29.95 -10.94
C LEU A 437 28.91 30.04 -10.36
N ALA A 438 27.88 30.01 -11.21
CA ALA A 438 26.48 30.06 -10.77
C ALA A 438 26.12 28.90 -9.81
N ALA A 439 26.65 27.71 -10.07
CA ALA A 439 26.46 26.56 -9.19
C ALA A 439 27.18 26.77 -7.84
N LEU A 440 28.44 27.20 -7.84
CA LEU A 440 29.23 27.43 -6.63
C LEU A 440 28.66 28.56 -5.78
N GLN A 441 28.03 29.57 -6.37
CA GLN A 441 27.41 30.70 -5.70
C GLN A 441 26.07 30.40 -5.04
N VAL A 442 25.53 29.17 -5.17
CA VAL A 442 24.30 28.79 -4.46
C VAL A 442 24.48 29.04 -2.95
N ALA A 443 23.68 29.95 -2.41
CA ALA A 443 23.84 30.39 -1.02
C ALA A 443 23.51 29.29 0.00
N ARG A 444 22.51 28.43 -0.30
CA ARG A 444 22.06 27.35 0.60
C ARG A 444 21.68 26.11 -0.19
N GLY A 445 22.27 24.96 0.18
CA GLY A 445 22.05 23.68 -0.47
C GLY A 445 22.96 23.44 -1.68
N SER A 446 22.61 22.43 -2.48
CA SER A 446 23.41 21.97 -3.63
C SER A 446 22.83 22.33 -4.99
N LEU A 447 21.57 22.77 -5.04
CA LEU A 447 20.80 22.93 -6.29
C LEU A 447 20.77 24.38 -6.76
N THR A 448 21.06 24.57 -8.06
CA THR A 448 20.77 25.82 -8.75
C THR A 448 19.26 26.09 -8.79
N ARG A 449 18.87 27.30 -9.22
CA ARG A 449 17.45 27.67 -9.35
C ARG A 449 16.70 26.74 -10.30
N ASP A 450 17.29 26.43 -11.46
CA ASP A 450 16.66 25.60 -12.47
C ASP A 450 16.54 24.13 -12.02
N GLU A 451 17.58 23.61 -11.35
CA GLU A 451 17.55 22.28 -10.77
C GLU A 451 16.50 22.17 -9.65
N ARG A 452 16.34 23.23 -8.85
CA ARG A 452 15.29 23.30 -7.83
C ARG A 452 13.89 23.27 -8.44
N LEU A 453 13.65 24.00 -9.53
CA LEU A 453 12.39 23.96 -10.25
C LEU A 453 12.13 22.56 -10.84
N GLN A 454 13.17 21.90 -11.34
CA GLN A 454 13.03 20.51 -11.81
C GLN A 454 12.68 19.54 -10.69
N ILE A 455 13.24 19.67 -9.48
CA ILE A 455 12.80 18.86 -8.34
C ILE A 455 11.36 19.20 -7.95
N GLN A 456 11.01 20.48 -7.87
CA GLN A 456 9.65 20.91 -7.52
C GLN A 456 8.59 20.36 -8.49
N SER A 457 8.94 20.14 -9.76
CA SER A 457 8.03 19.57 -10.76
C SER A 457 7.56 18.14 -10.44
N HIS A 458 8.19 17.43 -9.45
CA HIS A 458 7.69 16.12 -9.04
C HIS A 458 6.24 16.19 -8.53
N VAL A 459 5.82 17.32 -7.93
CA VAL A 459 4.44 17.49 -7.47
C VAL A 459 3.47 17.51 -8.64
N ASP A 460 3.82 18.23 -9.72
CA ASP A 460 3.01 18.25 -10.94
C ASP A 460 2.95 16.87 -11.61
N HIS A 461 4.08 16.15 -11.64
CA HIS A 461 4.12 14.78 -12.12
C HIS A 461 3.29 13.83 -11.24
N THR A 462 3.32 13.98 -9.91
CA THR A 462 2.47 13.25 -8.98
C THR A 462 0.98 13.50 -9.28
N ILE A 463 0.59 14.77 -9.42
CA ILE A 463 -0.79 15.15 -9.74
C ILE A 463 -1.21 14.55 -11.09
N ALA A 464 -0.38 14.67 -12.11
CA ALA A 464 -0.65 14.15 -13.44
C ALA A 464 -0.85 12.63 -13.41
N PHE A 465 0.04 11.90 -12.76
CA PHE A 465 -0.04 10.46 -12.60
C PHE A 465 -1.30 10.04 -11.82
N LEU A 466 -1.52 10.60 -10.63
CA LEU A 466 -2.64 10.23 -9.78
C LEU A 466 -4.00 10.53 -10.44
N ARG A 467 -4.09 11.52 -11.33
CA ARG A 467 -5.30 11.82 -12.08
C ARG A 467 -5.65 10.80 -13.15
N THR A 468 -4.69 9.99 -13.61
CA THR A 468 -4.96 8.93 -14.58
C THR A 468 -5.64 7.71 -13.95
N ILE A 469 -5.57 7.57 -12.62
CA ILE A 469 -6.18 6.46 -11.89
C ILE A 469 -7.67 6.74 -11.71
N PRO A 470 -8.57 5.83 -12.09
CA PRO A 470 -10.01 5.98 -11.94
C PRO A 470 -10.45 5.77 -10.48
N TRP A 471 -10.14 6.71 -9.61
CA TRP A 471 -10.47 6.65 -8.19
C TRP A 471 -11.98 6.48 -7.96
N GLY A 472 -12.35 5.49 -7.16
CA GLY A 472 -13.71 5.37 -6.67
C GLY A 472 -14.13 6.59 -5.83
N ARG A 473 -15.43 6.71 -5.53
CA ARG A 473 -15.98 7.87 -4.79
C ARG A 473 -15.29 8.13 -3.46
N SER A 474 -14.90 7.05 -2.76
CA SER A 474 -14.24 7.12 -1.45
C SER A 474 -12.76 7.54 -1.51
N LEU A 475 -12.10 7.48 -2.66
CA LEU A 475 -10.66 7.74 -2.80
C LEU A 475 -10.31 8.91 -3.73
N ARG A 476 -11.32 9.63 -4.26
CA ARG A 476 -11.13 10.71 -5.25
C ARG A 476 -10.34 11.92 -4.73
N GLY A 477 -10.16 12.05 -3.42
CA GLY A 477 -9.42 13.14 -2.79
C GLY A 477 -7.91 12.99 -2.84
N ILE A 478 -7.39 11.76 -3.11
CA ILE A 478 -5.96 11.45 -3.10
C ILE A 478 -5.12 12.43 -3.95
N PRO A 479 -5.45 12.72 -5.24
CA PRO A 479 -4.64 13.63 -6.05
C PRO A 479 -4.61 15.06 -5.51
N ARG A 480 -5.66 15.50 -4.81
CA ARG A 480 -5.74 16.82 -4.18
C ARG A 480 -4.84 16.91 -2.95
N ILE A 481 -4.87 15.88 -2.12
CA ILE A 481 -4.08 15.81 -0.89
C ILE A 481 -2.59 15.69 -1.23
N ALA A 482 -2.23 14.67 -2.01
CA ALA A 482 -0.85 14.44 -2.42
C ALA A 482 -0.26 15.62 -3.20
N GLY A 483 -1.06 16.27 -4.06
CA GLY A 483 -0.63 17.42 -4.86
C GLY A 483 -0.48 18.74 -4.08
N ALA A 484 -0.76 18.77 -2.77
CA ALA A 484 -0.64 19.96 -1.96
C ALA A 484 0.32 19.80 -0.76
N HIS A 485 1.08 18.71 -0.68
CA HIS A 485 1.97 18.44 0.46
C HIS A 485 3.16 19.40 0.59
N HIS A 486 3.50 20.14 -0.44
CA HIS A 486 4.50 21.20 -0.42
C HIS A 486 3.90 22.62 -0.46
N GLU A 487 2.59 22.76 -0.33
CA GLU A 487 1.97 24.05 -0.09
C GLU A 487 2.22 24.49 1.36
N LEU A 488 2.47 25.77 1.55
CA LEU A 488 2.80 26.36 2.86
C LEU A 488 1.76 27.40 3.24
N MET A 489 1.42 27.49 4.53
CA MET A 489 0.36 28.36 5.05
C MET A 489 0.53 29.83 4.65
N ASP A 490 1.76 30.32 4.48
CA ASP A 490 2.10 31.68 4.05
C ASP A 490 1.97 31.90 2.52
N GLY A 491 1.74 30.85 1.76
CA GLY A 491 1.65 30.87 0.28
C GLY A 491 3.01 30.84 -0.43
N SER A 492 4.11 30.61 0.28
CA SER A 492 5.44 30.44 -0.32
C SER A 492 5.70 29.02 -0.85
N GLY A 493 4.73 28.13 -0.68
CA GLY A 493 4.78 26.74 -1.16
C GLY A 493 4.55 26.60 -2.66
N TYR A 494 4.47 25.37 -3.14
CA TYR A 494 4.25 25.01 -4.54
C TYR A 494 3.38 23.76 -4.67
N PRO A 495 2.76 23.47 -5.83
CA PRO A 495 2.90 24.16 -7.12
C PRO A 495 1.93 25.34 -7.34
N LYS A 496 0.90 25.51 -6.48
CA LYS A 496 -0.20 26.47 -6.71
C LYS A 496 -0.14 27.71 -5.84
N ASN A 497 0.81 27.78 -4.91
CA ASN A 497 0.97 28.86 -3.94
C ASN A 497 -0.31 29.10 -3.11
N LEU A 498 -0.96 28.00 -2.67
CA LEU A 498 -2.15 28.06 -1.83
C LEU A 498 -1.81 28.66 -0.47
N ARG A 499 -2.81 29.30 0.19
CA ARG A 499 -2.61 29.97 1.47
C ARG A 499 -3.65 29.56 2.51
N GLY A 500 -3.21 29.42 3.75
CA GLY A 500 -4.09 29.24 4.89
C GLY A 500 -5.07 28.09 4.68
N ASP A 501 -6.36 28.36 4.92
CA ASP A 501 -7.43 27.37 4.83
C ASP A 501 -7.78 26.93 3.40
N THR A 502 -7.19 27.54 2.37
CA THR A 502 -7.31 27.01 1.00
C THR A 502 -6.50 25.75 0.79
N ILE A 503 -5.51 25.48 1.67
CA ILE A 503 -4.79 24.21 1.69
C ILE A 503 -5.65 23.19 2.43
N PRO A 504 -5.92 22.01 1.83
CA PRO A 504 -6.65 20.95 2.51
C PRO A 504 -5.99 20.60 3.86
N ILE A 505 -6.79 20.42 4.91
CA ILE A 505 -6.25 20.10 6.24
C ILE A 505 -5.42 18.82 6.21
N GLU A 506 -5.82 17.86 5.40
CA GLU A 506 -5.13 16.60 5.16
C GLU A 506 -3.71 16.84 4.58
N ALA A 507 -3.57 17.79 3.67
CA ALA A 507 -2.27 18.14 3.09
C ALA A 507 -1.38 18.89 4.10
N ARG A 508 -1.95 19.74 4.97
CA ARG A 508 -1.21 20.38 6.06
C ARG A 508 -0.65 19.35 7.05
N MET A 509 -1.42 18.29 7.36
CA MET A 509 -0.95 17.16 8.17
C MET A 509 0.20 16.42 7.49
N LEU A 510 0.04 16.14 6.20
CA LEU A 510 1.05 15.47 5.39
C LEU A 510 2.35 16.30 5.33
N THR A 511 2.26 17.62 5.16
CA THR A 511 3.42 18.54 5.19
C THR A 511 4.23 18.42 6.47
N ILE A 512 3.56 18.38 7.65
CA ILE A 512 4.24 18.26 8.94
C ILE A 512 4.95 16.90 9.05
N ALA A 513 4.27 15.82 8.67
CA ALA A 513 4.81 14.47 8.70
C ALA A 513 6.01 14.31 7.77
N ASP A 514 5.92 14.83 6.54
CA ASP A 514 6.98 14.81 5.54
C ASP A 514 8.24 15.57 6.01
N ILE A 515 8.08 16.80 6.48
CA ILE A 515 9.20 17.58 7.02
C ILE A 515 9.85 16.87 8.21
N PHE A 516 9.05 16.28 9.11
CA PHE A 516 9.57 15.57 10.26
C PHE A 516 10.39 14.34 9.85
N ASP A 517 9.86 13.47 8.98
CA ASP A 517 10.56 12.29 8.51
C ASP A 517 11.80 12.67 7.70
N ALA A 518 11.70 13.69 6.83
CA ALA A 518 12.85 14.21 6.08
C ALA A 518 14.02 14.71 6.96
N LEU A 519 13.75 15.12 8.19
CA LEU A 519 14.78 15.54 9.15
C LEU A 519 15.33 14.36 9.97
N THR A 520 14.49 13.40 10.34
CA THR A 520 14.82 12.35 11.33
C THR A 520 15.25 11.02 10.71
N ALA A 521 14.96 10.79 9.43
CA ALA A 521 15.34 9.56 8.73
C ALA A 521 16.86 9.37 8.70
N ALA A 522 17.33 8.18 9.12
CA ALA A 522 18.73 7.78 9.14
C ALA A 522 19.23 7.26 7.78
N ASP A 523 18.33 7.03 6.83
CA ASP A 523 18.59 6.32 5.56
C ASP A 523 19.31 7.18 4.52
N ARG A 524 19.65 8.44 4.84
CA ARG A 524 20.31 9.36 3.92
C ARG A 524 21.83 9.22 3.98
N PRO A 525 22.51 8.71 2.92
CA PRO A 525 23.94 8.44 2.95
C PRO A 525 24.81 9.69 3.14
N TYR A 526 24.25 10.88 2.91
CA TYR A 526 25.00 12.16 2.93
C TYR A 526 24.61 13.11 4.07
N LYS A 527 23.64 12.75 4.92
CA LYS A 527 23.15 13.62 5.99
C LYS A 527 22.85 12.80 7.25
N ALA A 528 23.53 13.09 8.34
CA ALA A 528 23.23 12.49 9.63
C ALA A 528 21.78 12.81 10.06
N ALA A 529 21.07 11.80 10.60
CA ALA A 529 19.74 11.97 11.17
C ALA A 529 19.74 13.08 12.23
N VAL A 530 18.78 13.97 12.16
CA VAL A 530 18.60 15.01 13.16
C VAL A 530 17.89 14.42 14.37
N PRO A 531 18.41 14.59 15.60
CA PRO A 531 17.70 14.13 16.80
C PRO A 531 16.29 14.71 16.88
N VAL A 532 15.31 13.94 17.33
CA VAL A 532 13.88 14.31 17.40
C VAL A 532 13.66 15.70 17.99
N ARG A 533 14.25 15.98 19.16
CA ARG A 533 14.12 17.30 19.82
C ARG A 533 14.53 18.46 18.92
N ARG A 534 15.59 18.26 18.12
CA ARG A 534 16.06 19.28 17.18
C ARG A 534 15.17 19.37 15.95
N ALA A 535 14.66 18.26 15.45
CA ALA A 535 13.70 18.22 14.34
C ALA A 535 12.41 18.96 14.71
N VAL A 536 11.85 18.69 15.89
CA VAL A 536 10.70 19.42 16.44
C VAL A 536 10.99 20.93 16.52
N GLY A 537 12.17 21.34 17.02
CA GLY A 537 12.56 22.77 17.08
C GLY A 537 12.69 23.42 15.69
N ILE A 538 13.11 22.67 14.66
CA ILE A 538 13.15 23.18 13.28
C ILE A 538 11.73 23.41 12.76
N ILE A 539 10.82 22.45 12.94
CA ILE A 539 9.42 22.62 12.51
C ILE A 539 8.74 23.75 13.28
N GLU A 540 9.02 23.87 14.58
CA GLU A 540 8.53 25.00 15.39
C GLU A 540 8.96 26.35 14.81
N SER A 541 10.18 26.46 14.29
CA SER A 541 10.64 27.68 13.62
C SER A 541 9.88 27.96 12.32
N GLU A 542 9.52 26.91 11.54
CA GLU A 542 8.68 27.06 10.34
C GLU A 542 7.23 27.43 10.70
N VAL A 543 6.70 26.94 11.83
CA VAL A 543 5.40 27.36 12.38
C VAL A 543 5.44 28.86 12.77
N ARG A 544 6.48 29.31 13.47
CA ARG A 544 6.64 30.73 13.80
C ARG A 544 6.82 31.64 12.58
N ALA A 545 7.37 31.09 11.50
CA ALA A 545 7.46 31.76 10.21
C ALA A 545 6.14 31.77 9.43
N GLY A 546 5.07 31.18 9.97
CA GLY A 546 3.75 31.10 9.32
C GLY A 546 3.64 30.10 8.18
N LYS A 547 4.54 29.13 8.09
CA LYS A 547 4.58 28.14 6.98
C LYS A 547 3.85 26.84 7.29
N CYS A 548 3.87 26.38 8.54
CA CYS A 548 3.18 25.19 8.98
C CYS A 548 1.99 25.55 9.88
N ASP A 549 0.97 24.68 9.91
CA ASP A 549 -0.22 24.86 10.74
C ASP A 549 0.13 24.68 12.22
N PRO A 550 -0.05 25.74 13.06
CA PRO A 550 0.35 25.71 14.46
C PRO A 550 -0.47 24.73 15.30
N GLN A 551 -1.76 24.55 14.96
CA GLN A 551 -2.68 23.70 15.74
C GLN A 551 -2.39 22.23 15.49
N LEU A 552 -2.20 21.86 14.24
CA LEU A 552 -1.81 20.50 13.85
C LEU A 552 -0.44 20.12 14.40
N PHE A 553 0.51 21.07 14.37
CA PHE A 553 1.85 20.86 14.93
C PHE A 553 1.80 20.66 16.46
N GLN A 554 0.97 21.43 17.17
CA GLN A 554 0.78 21.26 18.60
C GLN A 554 0.28 19.85 18.92
N VAL A 555 -0.75 19.34 18.21
CA VAL A 555 -1.26 17.97 18.38
C VAL A 555 -0.19 16.94 18.08
N PHE A 556 0.61 17.15 17.02
CA PHE A 556 1.71 16.25 16.65
C PHE A 556 2.74 16.12 17.79
N VAL A 557 3.10 17.21 18.43
CA VAL A 557 4.08 17.24 19.52
C VAL A 557 3.51 16.70 20.82
N GLU A 558 2.32 17.13 21.23
CA GLU A 558 1.68 16.69 22.49
C GLU A 558 1.40 15.18 22.51
N ALA A 559 1.01 14.62 21.36
CA ALA A 559 0.76 13.19 21.22
C ALA A 559 2.06 12.38 20.95
N GLU A 560 3.22 13.02 20.82
CA GLU A 560 4.52 12.39 20.53
C GLU A 560 4.43 11.39 19.36
N LEU A 561 3.77 11.77 18.25
CA LEU A 561 3.38 10.87 17.16
C LEU A 561 4.56 10.15 16.51
N TRP A 562 5.77 10.69 16.60
CA TRP A 562 6.99 10.01 16.11
C TRP A 562 7.25 8.64 16.74
N LYS A 563 6.69 8.36 17.92
CA LYS A 563 6.82 7.03 18.55
C LYS A 563 6.14 5.92 17.75
N ARG A 564 5.32 6.25 16.74
CA ARG A 564 4.68 5.28 15.86
C ARG A 564 5.61 4.73 14.79
N VAL A 565 6.72 5.41 14.50
CA VAL A 565 7.63 5.07 13.37
C VAL A 565 9.08 4.88 13.80
N MET A 566 9.38 5.11 15.06
CA MET A 566 10.69 4.88 15.70
C MET A 566 10.68 3.54 16.49
#